data_beeb55e49acc9dd58aa1d5fc78e9ff00
#
_entry.id   beeb55e49acc9dd58aa1d5fc78e9ff00
#
_cell.length_a   1.000
_cell.length_b   1.000
_cell.length_c   1.000
_cell.angle_alpha   90.00
_cell.angle_beta   90.00
_cell.angle_gamma   90.00
#
_symmetry.space_group_name_H-M   'P 1'
#
loop_
_entity.id
_entity.type
_entity.pdbx_description
1 polymer ?
#
loop_
_entity_poly.entity_id
_entity_poly.type
_entity_poly.pdbx_seq_one_letter_code
_entity_poly.pdbx_strand_id
1 'polypeptide(L)'
;MIVVDYNQTAIGSFMAEAKGSGNLEPNLDLLRHMIINSIRSYNKRWGQEFGELVIACDNRKYWRRSIFPYYKAGRKASRQKSDMDWGAIFDAVNLVRDEIMEVFPYAVIDVDGAEADDIIGTLAEYSQTVGEPGPLFEDEITPEPFLIVSGDHDFKQLQKFSNVRQWAPAQKKWVKITEPAEVVLREHIIIGDKGDGIPNILSADNVLVEGIRQTPIRKVKLNKWKYLKPEEWVSGEMSAGYVRNSTLVDLTKTPEDIKDCLLYTSPSPRDATLSRMPSSA
;
A
#
# COMPACT_ATOMS: atom_id res chain seq x y z
N MET A 1 3.38 -15.26 2.69
CA MET A 1 3.97 -14.30 1.72
C MET A 1 4.38 -13.02 2.42
N ILE A 2 5.54 -12.41 2.06
CA ILE A 2 5.97 -11.07 2.51
C ILE A 2 5.75 -10.11 1.34
N VAL A 3 5.02 -9.01 1.53
CA VAL A 3 4.85 -7.99 0.49
C VAL A 3 5.45 -6.67 0.97
N VAL A 4 6.42 -6.16 0.21
CA VAL A 4 7.16 -4.94 0.54
C VAL A 4 6.65 -3.81 -0.33
N ASP A 5 6.19 -2.73 0.30
CA ASP A 5 5.95 -1.45 -0.34
C ASP A 5 7.31 -0.85 -0.76
N TYR A 6 7.58 -0.93 -2.07
CA TYR A 6 8.86 -0.53 -2.62
C TYR A 6 9.13 0.95 -2.43
N ASN A 7 8.16 1.77 -2.81
CA ASN A 7 8.35 3.22 -2.81
C ASN A 7 8.56 3.76 -1.39
N GLN A 8 7.82 3.24 -0.41
CA GLN A 8 8.04 3.61 0.99
C GLN A 8 9.43 3.17 1.48
N THR A 9 9.87 1.96 1.11
CA THR A 9 11.19 1.44 1.49
C THR A 9 12.31 2.23 0.83
N ALA A 10 12.20 2.55 -0.46
CA ALA A 10 13.22 3.24 -1.23
C ALA A 10 13.35 4.71 -0.82
N ILE A 11 12.23 5.43 -0.75
CA ILE A 11 12.22 6.83 -0.28
C ILE A 11 12.65 6.93 1.18
N GLY A 12 12.23 5.98 2.03
CA GLY A 12 12.68 5.89 3.41
C GLY A 12 14.19 5.70 3.54
N SER A 13 14.79 4.89 2.67
CA SER A 13 16.25 4.70 2.60
C SER A 13 16.96 5.98 2.20
N PHE A 14 16.49 6.65 1.14
CA PHE A 14 17.03 7.95 0.73
C PHE A 14 16.93 9.00 1.85
N MET A 15 15.78 9.13 2.50
CA MET A 15 15.58 10.10 3.57
C MET A 15 16.47 9.82 4.80
N ALA A 16 16.77 8.55 5.07
CA ALA A 16 17.72 8.17 6.12
C ALA A 16 19.15 8.56 5.76
N GLU A 17 19.55 8.38 4.50
CA GLU A 17 20.85 8.82 3.98
C GLU A 17 20.99 10.35 4.05
N ALA A 18 20.03 11.08 3.48
CA ALA A 18 20.03 12.54 3.44
C ALA A 18 20.11 13.15 4.86
N LYS A 19 19.40 12.55 5.81
CA LYS A 19 19.46 12.97 7.22
C LYS A 19 20.83 12.70 7.87
N GLY A 20 21.48 11.61 7.49
CA GLY A 20 22.76 11.22 8.04
C GLY A 20 23.94 12.00 7.45
N SER A 21 23.94 12.23 6.14
CA SER A 21 25.01 12.89 5.39
C SER A 21 24.84 14.42 5.29
N GLY A 22 23.62 14.92 5.41
CA GLY A 22 23.27 16.30 5.07
C GLY A 22 23.23 16.56 3.55
N ASN A 23 23.44 15.54 2.73
CA ASN A 23 23.40 15.65 1.28
C ASN A 23 21.98 15.39 0.76
N LEU A 24 21.45 16.29 -0.06
CA LEU A 24 20.11 16.20 -0.64
C LEU A 24 20.11 15.58 -2.05
N GLU A 25 21.29 15.31 -2.62
CA GLU A 25 21.43 14.62 -3.89
C GLU A 25 21.56 13.10 -3.66
N PRO A 26 20.88 12.26 -4.44
CA PRO A 26 20.95 10.82 -4.26
C PRO A 26 22.34 10.27 -4.66
N ASN A 27 22.98 9.56 -3.74
CA ASN A 27 24.13 8.72 -4.06
C ASN A 27 23.61 7.36 -4.51
N LEU A 28 23.65 7.08 -5.81
CA LEU A 28 23.05 5.88 -6.40
C LEU A 28 23.58 4.58 -5.78
N ASP A 29 24.91 4.47 -5.57
CA ASP A 29 25.51 3.24 -5.05
C ASP A 29 25.11 2.99 -3.59
N LEU A 30 25.11 4.04 -2.78
CA LEU A 30 24.68 3.94 -1.38
C LEU A 30 23.17 3.68 -1.28
N LEU A 31 22.36 4.35 -2.08
CA LEU A 31 20.92 4.15 -2.13
C LEU A 31 20.57 2.71 -2.56
N ARG A 32 21.20 2.21 -3.63
CA ARG A 32 21.11 0.80 -4.06
C ARG A 32 21.42 -0.15 -2.92
N HIS A 33 22.57 0.06 -2.26
CA HIS A 33 22.99 -0.76 -1.14
C HIS A 33 21.97 -0.77 0.01
N MET A 34 21.43 0.40 0.36
CA MET A 34 20.45 0.52 1.45
C MET A 34 19.10 -0.14 1.12
N ILE A 35 18.60 0.04 -0.11
CA ILE A 35 17.35 -0.58 -0.56
C ILE A 35 17.48 -2.10 -0.55
N ILE A 36 18.52 -2.63 -1.21
CA ILE A 36 18.74 -4.08 -1.34
C ILE A 36 18.94 -4.72 0.04
N ASN A 37 19.73 -4.08 0.93
CA ASN A 37 19.93 -4.59 2.28
C ASN A 37 18.63 -4.56 3.11
N SER A 38 17.78 -3.55 2.93
CA SER A 38 16.48 -3.50 3.59
C SER A 38 15.62 -4.69 3.18
N ILE A 39 15.45 -4.91 1.87
CA ILE A 39 14.68 -6.02 1.31
C ILE A 39 15.25 -7.36 1.78
N ARG A 40 16.59 -7.55 1.66
CA ARG A 40 17.26 -8.76 2.12
C ARG A 40 17.07 -9.00 3.61
N SER A 41 17.09 -7.94 4.43
CA SER A 41 16.88 -8.06 5.87
C SER A 41 15.46 -8.52 6.22
N TYR A 42 14.45 -8.06 5.47
CA TYR A 42 13.07 -8.51 5.64
C TYR A 42 12.92 -9.99 5.30
N ASN A 43 13.48 -10.41 4.16
CA ASN A 43 13.47 -11.81 3.75
C ASN A 43 14.20 -12.72 4.77
N LYS A 44 15.38 -12.31 5.22
CA LYS A 44 16.15 -13.06 6.23
C LYS A 44 15.40 -13.18 7.56
N ARG A 45 14.70 -12.12 7.97
CA ARG A 45 14.02 -12.06 9.27
C ARG A 45 12.72 -12.85 9.29
N TRP A 46 11.97 -12.82 8.20
CA TRP A 46 10.60 -13.31 8.19
C TRP A 46 10.30 -14.35 7.11
N GLY A 47 11.25 -14.63 6.20
CA GLY A 47 11.03 -15.58 5.11
C GLY A 47 10.67 -16.99 5.57
N GLN A 48 11.17 -17.42 6.73
CA GLN A 48 10.82 -18.71 7.30
C GLN A 48 9.36 -18.77 7.81
N GLU A 49 8.85 -17.66 8.36
CA GLU A 49 7.48 -17.58 8.91
C GLU A 49 6.44 -17.29 7.83
N PHE A 50 6.76 -16.38 6.90
CA PHE A 50 5.81 -15.84 5.93
C PHE A 50 6.04 -16.32 4.49
N GLY A 51 7.17 -16.99 4.22
CA GLY A 51 7.48 -17.50 2.88
C GLY A 51 8.09 -16.46 1.94
N GLU A 52 7.72 -16.50 0.67
CA GLU A 52 8.32 -15.71 -0.39
C GLU A 52 8.10 -14.21 -0.24
N LEU A 53 9.08 -13.43 -0.74
CA LEU A 53 9.04 -11.98 -0.72
C LEU A 53 8.69 -11.44 -2.09
N VAL A 54 7.66 -10.60 -2.11
CA VAL A 54 7.15 -9.87 -3.27
C VAL A 54 7.37 -8.37 -3.05
N ILE A 55 7.74 -7.66 -4.09
CA ILE A 55 7.97 -6.21 -4.10
C ILE A 55 6.84 -5.56 -4.87
N ALA A 56 6.02 -4.77 -4.19
CA ALA A 56 4.91 -4.02 -4.78
C ALA A 56 5.37 -2.59 -5.13
N CYS A 57 5.22 -2.20 -6.38
CA CYS A 57 5.68 -0.92 -6.90
C CYS A 57 4.52 -0.03 -7.35
N ASP A 58 4.59 1.27 -7.04
CA ASP A 58 3.67 2.24 -7.63
C ASP A 58 3.98 2.44 -9.11
N ASN A 59 2.96 2.30 -9.96
CA ASN A 59 3.08 2.71 -11.34
C ASN A 59 2.96 4.24 -11.47
N ARG A 60 3.42 4.80 -12.60
CA ARG A 60 3.30 6.24 -12.90
C ARG A 60 1.88 6.69 -13.15
N LYS A 61 1.05 5.80 -13.70
CA LYS A 61 -0.38 6.00 -13.93
C LYS A 61 -1.12 5.14 -12.92
N TYR A 62 -2.16 5.68 -12.33
CA TYR A 62 -3.02 4.95 -11.40
C TYR A 62 -4.47 5.37 -11.59
N TRP A 63 -5.36 4.40 -11.46
CA TRP A 63 -6.77 4.49 -11.77
C TRP A 63 -7.51 5.55 -10.93
N ARG A 64 -7.10 5.75 -9.66
CA ARG A 64 -7.71 6.74 -8.77
C ARG A 64 -7.67 8.15 -9.35
N ARG A 65 -6.62 8.47 -10.10
CA ARG A 65 -6.48 9.80 -10.72
C ARG A 65 -7.43 10.01 -11.89
N SER A 66 -7.86 8.94 -12.57
CA SER A 66 -8.83 9.04 -13.67
C SER A 66 -10.23 9.39 -13.18
N ILE A 67 -10.59 8.97 -11.96
CA ILE A 67 -11.89 9.25 -11.33
C ILE A 67 -11.87 10.47 -10.41
N PHE A 68 -10.71 10.83 -9.84
CA PHE A 68 -10.55 11.98 -8.95
C PHE A 68 -9.30 12.80 -9.33
N PRO A 69 -9.45 13.85 -10.17
CA PRO A 69 -8.30 14.62 -10.69
C PRO A 69 -7.44 15.28 -9.61
N TYR A 70 -7.98 15.52 -8.42
CA TYR A 70 -7.28 16.11 -7.30
C TYR A 70 -6.45 15.10 -6.49
N TYR A 71 -6.54 13.81 -6.81
CA TYR A 71 -5.81 12.75 -6.13
C TYR A 71 -4.30 12.98 -6.23
N LYS A 72 -3.64 13.05 -5.07
CA LYS A 72 -2.19 13.32 -4.93
C LYS A 72 -1.70 14.63 -5.60
N ALA A 73 -2.61 15.53 -6.00
CA ALA A 73 -2.24 16.78 -6.69
C ALA A 73 -1.35 17.69 -5.83
N GLY A 74 -1.58 17.73 -4.51
CA GLY A 74 -0.78 18.54 -3.57
C GLY A 74 0.68 18.08 -3.43
N ARG A 75 0.98 16.81 -3.74
CA ARG A 75 2.34 16.26 -3.64
C ARG A 75 3.32 16.98 -4.57
N LYS A 76 2.88 17.36 -5.80
CA LYS A 76 3.72 18.11 -6.75
C LYS A 76 4.11 19.47 -6.20
N ALA A 77 3.14 20.22 -5.65
CA ALA A 77 3.39 21.54 -5.06
C ALA A 77 4.30 21.45 -3.82
N SER A 78 4.15 20.42 -2.99
CA SER A 78 5.01 20.19 -1.83
C SER A 78 6.45 19.86 -2.23
N ARG A 79 6.64 19.04 -3.26
CA ARG A 79 7.97 18.71 -3.79
C ARG A 79 8.67 19.91 -4.39
N GLN A 80 7.96 20.79 -5.09
CA GLN A 80 8.51 22.03 -5.66
C GLN A 80 8.99 23.05 -4.59
N LYS A 81 8.48 22.93 -3.38
CA LYS A 81 8.91 23.77 -2.23
C LYS A 81 10.08 23.15 -1.45
N SER A 82 10.49 21.97 -1.81
CA SER A 82 11.61 21.26 -1.19
C SER A 82 12.91 21.59 -1.92
N ASP A 83 14.01 21.65 -1.20
CA ASP A 83 15.36 21.83 -1.76
C ASP A 83 15.90 20.56 -2.43
N MET A 84 15.15 19.45 -2.39
CA MET A 84 15.51 18.16 -2.97
C MET A 84 15.17 18.10 -4.45
N ASP A 85 16.06 17.54 -5.26
CA ASP A 85 15.77 17.16 -6.64
C ASP A 85 14.98 15.83 -6.67
N TRP A 86 13.66 15.95 -6.57
CA TRP A 86 12.76 14.80 -6.62
C TRP A 86 12.79 14.06 -7.95
N GLY A 87 13.20 14.73 -9.05
CA GLY A 87 13.40 14.10 -10.36
C GLY A 87 14.53 13.09 -10.26
N ALA A 88 15.72 13.54 -9.86
CA ALA A 88 16.90 12.68 -9.69
C ALA A 88 16.66 11.56 -8.66
N ILE A 89 15.93 11.84 -7.57
CA ILE A 89 15.58 10.83 -6.56
C ILE A 89 14.72 9.72 -7.17
N PHE A 90 13.66 10.07 -7.91
CA PHE A 90 12.79 9.07 -8.53
C PHE A 90 13.51 8.29 -9.64
N ASP A 91 14.38 8.94 -10.42
CA ASP A 91 15.17 8.25 -11.43
C ASP A 91 16.11 7.23 -10.80
N ALA A 92 16.77 7.57 -9.70
CA ALA A 92 17.62 6.64 -8.95
C ALA A 92 16.82 5.48 -8.33
N VAL A 93 15.66 5.77 -7.74
CA VAL A 93 14.77 4.74 -7.17
C VAL A 93 14.26 3.79 -8.25
N ASN A 94 13.82 4.31 -9.41
CA ASN A 94 13.35 3.48 -10.51
C ASN A 94 14.47 2.62 -11.10
N LEU A 95 15.69 3.16 -11.22
CA LEU A 95 16.84 2.39 -11.69
C LEU A 95 17.14 1.20 -10.78
N VAL A 96 17.13 1.41 -9.46
CA VAL A 96 17.34 0.31 -8.50
C VAL A 96 16.21 -0.72 -8.57
N ARG A 97 14.95 -0.30 -8.77
CA ARG A 97 13.82 -1.23 -9.00
C ARG A 97 14.08 -2.12 -10.22
N ASP A 98 14.46 -1.50 -11.34
CA ASP A 98 14.68 -2.21 -12.60
C ASP A 98 15.85 -3.20 -12.47
N GLU A 99 16.93 -2.83 -11.79
CA GLU A 99 18.04 -3.72 -11.44
C GLU A 99 17.59 -4.90 -10.55
N ILE A 100 16.71 -4.64 -9.58
CA ILE A 100 16.17 -5.73 -8.72
C ILE A 100 15.34 -6.69 -9.57
N MET A 101 14.50 -6.17 -10.46
CA MET A 101 13.67 -6.98 -11.35
C MET A 101 14.51 -7.88 -12.29
N GLU A 102 15.65 -7.36 -12.78
CA GLU A 102 16.51 -8.08 -13.71
C GLU A 102 17.41 -9.12 -13.02
N VAL A 103 17.96 -8.80 -11.84
CA VAL A 103 19.11 -9.53 -11.28
C VAL A 103 18.74 -10.38 -10.06
N PHE A 104 17.70 -10.01 -9.31
CA PHE A 104 17.39 -10.64 -8.03
C PHE A 104 16.22 -11.64 -8.14
N PRO A 105 16.20 -12.69 -7.30
CA PRO A 105 15.15 -13.71 -7.34
C PRO A 105 13.88 -13.26 -6.59
N TYR A 106 13.56 -11.98 -6.61
CA TYR A 106 12.34 -11.45 -6.01
C TYR A 106 11.29 -11.20 -7.08
N ALA A 107 10.04 -11.53 -6.79
CA ALA A 107 8.94 -11.12 -7.63
C ALA A 107 8.72 -9.60 -7.46
N VAL A 108 8.82 -8.86 -8.55
CA VAL A 108 8.54 -7.42 -8.58
C VAL A 108 7.28 -7.21 -9.38
N ILE A 109 6.27 -6.60 -8.78
CA ILE A 109 4.97 -6.34 -9.39
C ILE A 109 4.86 -4.83 -9.63
N ASP A 110 4.79 -4.45 -10.90
CA ASP A 110 4.54 -3.10 -11.39
C ASP A 110 3.54 -3.20 -12.56
N VAL A 111 2.29 -2.81 -12.31
CA VAL A 111 1.20 -2.96 -13.27
C VAL A 111 0.64 -1.58 -13.63
N ASP A 112 0.46 -1.34 -14.93
CA ASP A 112 -0.11 -0.06 -15.41
C ASP A 112 -1.51 0.15 -14.80
N GLY A 113 -1.73 1.30 -14.26
CA GLY A 113 -2.98 1.64 -13.57
C GLY A 113 -3.02 1.32 -12.08
N ALA A 114 -2.07 0.55 -11.53
CA ALA A 114 -2.05 0.15 -10.12
C ALA A 114 -1.05 0.95 -9.28
N GLU A 115 -1.37 1.12 -8.01
CA GLU A 115 -0.45 1.55 -6.96
C GLU A 115 -0.02 0.35 -6.11
N ALA A 116 1.04 0.49 -5.34
CA ALA A 116 1.47 -0.56 -4.39
C ALA A 116 0.31 -0.98 -3.45
N ASP A 117 -0.57 -0.05 -3.10
CA ASP A 117 -1.74 -0.28 -2.27
C ASP A 117 -2.72 -1.26 -2.91
N ASP A 118 -2.96 -1.13 -4.23
CA ASP A 118 -3.81 -2.04 -5.00
C ASP A 118 -3.20 -3.45 -5.06
N ILE A 119 -1.89 -3.53 -5.26
CA ILE A 119 -1.15 -4.80 -5.30
C ILE A 119 -1.26 -5.50 -3.94
N ILE A 120 -0.93 -4.80 -2.86
CA ILE A 120 -0.95 -5.33 -1.49
C ILE A 120 -2.38 -5.74 -1.09
N GLY A 121 -3.37 -4.91 -1.42
CA GLY A 121 -4.78 -5.18 -1.15
C GLY A 121 -5.27 -6.45 -1.87
N THR A 122 -4.99 -6.55 -3.17
CA THR A 122 -5.37 -7.69 -4.01
C THR A 122 -4.69 -8.99 -3.55
N LEU A 123 -3.39 -8.94 -3.25
CA LEU A 123 -2.66 -10.11 -2.75
C LEU A 123 -3.12 -10.56 -1.37
N ALA A 124 -3.47 -9.62 -0.49
CA ALA A 124 -4.03 -9.95 0.83
C ALA A 124 -5.41 -10.60 0.71
N GLU A 125 -6.24 -10.16 -0.24
CA GLU A 125 -7.53 -10.77 -0.55
C GLU A 125 -7.33 -12.16 -1.17
N TYR A 126 -6.43 -12.31 -2.14
CA TYR A 126 -6.08 -13.57 -2.76
C TYR A 126 -5.52 -14.58 -1.75
N SER A 127 -4.76 -14.14 -0.74
CA SER A 127 -4.22 -15.01 0.30
C SER A 127 -5.30 -15.76 1.10
N GLN A 128 -6.56 -15.33 1.03
CA GLN A 128 -7.69 -16.01 1.67
C GLN A 128 -8.15 -17.25 0.89
N THR A 129 -7.75 -17.36 -0.39
CA THR A 129 -8.14 -18.46 -1.28
C THR A 129 -7.05 -19.50 -1.46
N VAL A 130 -5.85 -19.25 -0.89
CA VAL A 130 -4.70 -20.15 -0.96
C VAL A 130 -4.21 -20.50 0.44
N GLY A 131 -3.82 -21.77 0.64
CA GLY A 131 -3.35 -22.25 1.93
C GLY A 131 -3.47 -23.77 2.06
N GLU A 132 -3.25 -24.25 3.26
CA GLU A 132 -3.41 -25.67 3.59
C GLU A 132 -4.88 -26.02 3.86
N PRO A 133 -5.32 -27.26 3.54
CA PRO A 133 -6.64 -27.74 3.94
C PRO A 133 -6.85 -27.60 5.44
N GLY A 134 -8.04 -27.18 5.83
CA GLY A 134 -8.40 -27.03 7.23
C GLY A 134 -8.33 -28.34 8.00
N PRO A 135 -8.02 -28.31 9.31
CA PRO A 135 -7.80 -29.51 10.12
C PRO A 135 -9.08 -30.32 10.38
N LEU A 136 -10.25 -29.73 10.19
CA LEU A 136 -11.54 -30.36 10.49
C LEU A 136 -12.39 -30.59 9.23
N PHE A 137 -12.26 -29.73 8.21
CA PHE A 137 -13.03 -29.81 6.97
C PHE A 137 -12.08 -29.59 5.80
N GLU A 138 -12.05 -30.52 4.85
CA GLU A 138 -11.17 -30.43 3.66
C GLU A 138 -11.51 -29.24 2.75
N ASP A 139 -12.75 -28.74 2.81
CA ASP A 139 -13.22 -27.58 2.05
C ASP A 139 -12.84 -26.24 2.69
N GLU A 140 -12.38 -26.24 3.94
CA GLU A 140 -11.86 -25.04 4.60
C GLU A 140 -10.38 -24.86 4.27
N ILE A 141 -10.01 -23.64 3.89
CA ILE A 141 -8.62 -23.26 3.67
C ILE A 141 -8.11 -22.50 4.89
N THR A 142 -6.98 -22.95 5.44
CA THR A 142 -6.21 -22.16 6.40
C THR A 142 -5.32 -21.20 5.61
N PRO A 143 -5.62 -19.89 5.56
CA PRO A 143 -4.87 -18.95 4.77
C PRO A 143 -3.40 -18.88 5.16
N GLU A 144 -2.51 -18.76 4.16
CA GLU A 144 -1.08 -18.61 4.40
C GLU A 144 -0.78 -17.30 5.15
N PRO A 145 0.23 -17.31 6.07
CA PRO A 145 0.67 -16.09 6.73
C PRO A 145 1.04 -14.99 5.73
N PHE A 146 0.56 -13.78 5.96
CA PHE A 146 0.75 -12.63 5.07
C PHE A 146 1.34 -11.45 5.84
N LEU A 147 2.51 -10.95 5.40
CA LEU A 147 3.21 -9.83 6.02
C LEU A 147 3.28 -8.64 5.09
N ILE A 148 2.70 -7.53 5.51
CA ILE A 148 2.85 -6.23 4.85
C ILE A 148 4.02 -5.49 5.48
N VAL A 149 5.01 -5.12 4.67
CA VAL A 149 6.15 -4.30 5.10
C VAL A 149 5.93 -2.88 4.60
N SER A 150 5.12 -2.15 5.33
CA SER A 150 4.81 -0.73 5.12
C SER A 150 4.25 -0.11 6.41
N GLY A 151 4.55 1.14 6.65
CA GLY A 151 3.98 1.93 7.75
C GLY A 151 2.68 2.63 7.37
N ASP A 152 2.17 2.41 6.15
CA ASP A 152 1.00 3.11 5.66
C ASP A 152 -0.25 2.78 6.48
N HIS A 153 -1.09 3.80 6.65
CA HIS A 153 -2.32 3.70 7.42
C HIS A 153 -3.40 2.90 6.68
N ASP A 154 -3.38 2.94 5.35
CA ASP A 154 -4.39 2.31 4.50
C ASP A 154 -4.42 0.80 4.66
N PHE A 155 -3.27 0.18 4.94
CA PHE A 155 -3.21 -1.26 5.15
C PHE A 155 -3.83 -1.76 6.46
N LYS A 156 -4.20 -0.87 7.39
CA LYS A 156 -4.91 -1.28 8.61
C LYS A 156 -6.26 -1.95 8.32
N GLN A 157 -6.92 -1.58 7.23
CA GLN A 157 -8.15 -2.21 6.79
C GLN A 157 -7.97 -3.70 6.44
N LEU A 158 -6.77 -4.10 6.01
CA LEU A 158 -6.45 -5.48 5.67
C LEU A 158 -6.26 -6.39 6.89
N GLN A 159 -6.12 -5.81 8.11
CA GLN A 159 -6.11 -6.57 9.35
C GLN A 159 -7.49 -7.14 9.73
N LYS A 160 -8.51 -6.99 8.84
CA LYS A 160 -9.73 -7.79 8.89
C LYS A 160 -9.46 -9.28 8.67
N PHE A 161 -8.39 -9.62 7.98
CA PHE A 161 -7.93 -10.97 7.74
C PHE A 161 -6.98 -11.41 8.86
N SER A 162 -7.27 -12.54 9.50
CA SER A 162 -6.52 -13.01 10.67
C SER A 162 -5.07 -13.41 10.38
N ASN A 163 -4.77 -13.78 9.13
CA ASN A 163 -3.44 -14.15 8.64
C ASN A 163 -2.57 -12.94 8.27
N VAL A 164 -3.15 -11.73 8.19
CA VAL A 164 -2.45 -10.52 7.77
C VAL A 164 -1.82 -9.80 8.96
N ARG A 165 -0.53 -9.54 8.85
CA ARG A 165 0.24 -8.73 9.82
C ARG A 165 0.94 -7.58 9.10
N GLN A 166 1.15 -6.47 9.78
CA GLN A 166 1.79 -5.27 9.23
C GLN A 166 2.99 -4.85 10.08
N TRP A 167 4.12 -4.66 9.44
CA TRP A 167 5.34 -4.11 10.04
C TRP A 167 5.66 -2.74 9.48
N ALA A 168 5.84 -1.75 10.36
CA ALA A 168 6.23 -0.39 10.01
C ALA A 168 7.76 -0.23 10.13
N PRO A 169 8.52 -0.22 9.01
CA PRO A 169 9.99 -0.20 9.04
C PRO A 169 10.57 1.03 9.72
N ALA A 170 10.04 2.22 9.44
CA ALA A 170 10.54 3.48 9.99
C ALA A 170 10.41 3.55 11.51
N GLN A 171 9.31 2.99 12.07
CA GLN A 171 9.08 2.94 13.51
C GLN A 171 9.62 1.66 14.16
N LYS A 172 10.08 0.69 13.37
CA LYS A 172 10.56 -0.64 13.81
C LYS A 172 9.58 -1.35 14.73
N LYS A 173 8.28 -1.30 14.41
CA LYS A 173 7.21 -1.89 15.22
C LYS A 173 6.12 -2.55 14.41
N TRP A 174 5.42 -3.50 15.04
CA TRP A 174 4.18 -4.05 14.53
C TRP A 174 3.07 -3.01 14.59
N VAL A 175 2.36 -2.83 13.48
CA VAL A 175 1.15 -2.02 13.44
C VAL A 175 -0.01 -2.88 13.94
N LYS A 176 -0.68 -2.42 14.98
CA LYS A 176 -1.86 -3.07 15.54
C LYS A 176 -3.02 -2.10 15.51
N ILE A 177 -4.19 -2.60 15.15
CA ILE A 177 -5.45 -1.87 15.30
C ILE A 177 -6.02 -2.13 16.68
N THR A 178 -6.65 -1.12 17.27
CA THR A 178 -7.33 -1.21 18.58
C THR A 178 -8.83 -1.32 18.43
N GLU A 179 -9.34 -1.04 17.24
CA GLU A 179 -10.75 -1.14 16.86
C GLU A 179 -10.89 -2.13 15.69
N PRO A 180 -12.08 -2.67 15.44
CA PRO A 180 -12.31 -3.51 14.26
C PRO A 180 -11.88 -2.81 12.96
N ALA A 181 -11.29 -3.55 12.03
CA ALA A 181 -10.76 -3.01 10.78
C ALA A 181 -11.80 -2.22 9.97
N GLU A 182 -13.06 -2.65 10.02
CA GLU A 182 -14.18 -1.95 9.39
C GLU A 182 -14.43 -0.55 9.99
N VAL A 183 -14.26 -0.42 11.30
CA VAL A 183 -14.42 0.86 12.00
C VAL A 183 -13.26 1.79 11.64
N VAL A 184 -12.04 1.25 11.58
CA VAL A 184 -10.84 2.00 11.14
C VAL A 184 -11.00 2.48 9.71
N LEU A 185 -11.44 1.61 8.80
CA LEU A 185 -11.70 1.98 7.39
C LEU A 185 -12.79 3.06 7.30
N ARG A 186 -13.89 2.89 8.02
CA ARG A 186 -14.99 3.84 8.01
C ARG A 186 -14.59 5.20 8.55
N GLU A 187 -13.79 5.23 9.61
CA GLU A 187 -13.21 6.48 10.12
C GLU A 187 -12.33 7.16 9.06
N HIS A 188 -11.49 6.39 8.36
CA HIS A 188 -10.64 6.92 7.28
C HIS A 188 -11.48 7.46 6.11
N ILE A 189 -12.50 6.75 5.66
CA ILE A 189 -13.45 7.24 4.63
C ILE A 189 -14.09 8.57 5.07
N ILE A 190 -14.55 8.67 6.32
CA ILE A 190 -15.20 9.89 6.83
C ILE A 190 -14.23 11.09 6.87
N ILE A 191 -13.02 10.89 7.34
CA ILE A 191 -12.02 11.95 7.52
C ILE A 191 -11.35 12.32 6.19
N GLY A 192 -11.23 11.35 5.27
CA GLY A 192 -10.40 11.44 4.07
C GLY A 192 -8.90 11.36 4.37
N ASP A 193 -8.09 11.55 3.36
CA ASP A 193 -6.63 11.56 3.44
C ASP A 193 -6.04 12.84 2.82
N LYS A 194 -5.49 13.71 3.66
CA LYS A 194 -4.85 14.94 3.21
C LYS A 194 -3.57 14.69 2.41
N GLY A 195 -2.84 13.62 2.72
CA GLY A 195 -1.62 13.24 2.04
C GLY A 195 -1.89 12.84 0.59
N ASP A 196 -3.04 12.22 0.36
CA ASP A 196 -3.51 11.81 -0.96
C ASP A 196 -4.46 12.82 -1.62
N GLY A 197 -4.69 13.95 -0.96
CA GLY A 197 -5.54 15.00 -1.49
C GLY A 197 -7.03 14.69 -1.40
N ILE A 198 -7.43 13.73 -0.56
CA ILE A 198 -8.81 13.31 -0.36
C ILE A 198 -9.40 14.11 0.81
N PRO A 199 -10.33 15.06 0.57
CA PRO A 199 -10.96 15.81 1.64
C PRO A 199 -11.96 14.95 2.40
N ASN A 200 -12.36 15.40 3.59
CA ASN A 200 -13.41 14.73 4.35
C ASN A 200 -14.76 14.76 3.60
N ILE A 201 -15.68 13.89 3.99
CA ILE A 201 -16.97 13.70 3.30
C ILE A 201 -17.89 14.92 3.26
N LEU A 202 -17.66 15.94 4.10
CA LEU A 202 -18.45 17.18 4.17
C LEU A 202 -17.87 18.29 3.32
N SER A 203 -16.70 18.07 2.70
CA SER A 203 -15.96 19.10 2.00
C SER A 203 -15.99 18.88 0.49
N ALA A 204 -15.97 19.98 -0.27
CA ALA A 204 -15.89 19.93 -1.73
C ALA A 204 -14.54 19.33 -2.18
N ASP A 205 -14.49 18.84 -3.41
CA ASP A 205 -13.38 18.07 -3.97
C ASP A 205 -12.07 18.86 -4.07
N ASN A 206 -12.16 20.16 -4.34
CA ASN A 206 -11.04 21.05 -4.62
C ASN A 206 -10.42 21.72 -3.39
N VAL A 207 -11.03 21.60 -2.19
CA VAL A 207 -10.66 22.40 -1.01
C VAL A 207 -9.19 22.25 -0.60
N LEU A 208 -8.61 21.06 -0.78
CA LEU A 208 -7.21 20.82 -0.41
C LEU A 208 -6.22 21.41 -1.42
N VAL A 209 -6.60 21.48 -2.69
CA VAL A 209 -5.77 22.06 -3.76
C VAL A 209 -5.84 23.59 -3.72
N GLU A 210 -7.01 24.15 -3.44
CA GLU A 210 -7.22 25.61 -3.31
C GLU A 210 -6.80 26.15 -1.95
N GLY A 211 -6.40 25.29 -1.01
CA GLY A 211 -6.01 25.72 0.33
C GLY A 211 -7.18 26.22 1.19
N ILE A 212 -8.41 25.86 0.81
CA ILE A 212 -9.63 26.23 1.54
C ILE A 212 -9.75 25.36 2.78
N ARG A 213 -10.23 25.94 3.87
CA ARG A 213 -10.50 25.18 5.10
C ARG A 213 -11.62 24.18 4.90
N GLN A 214 -11.38 22.93 5.23
CA GLN A 214 -12.39 21.88 5.19
C GLN A 214 -13.52 22.16 6.20
N THR A 215 -14.73 21.72 5.85
CA THR A 215 -15.87 21.68 6.78
C THR A 215 -15.54 20.78 7.96
N PRO A 216 -15.58 21.25 9.21
CA PRO A 216 -15.13 20.48 10.36
C PRO A 216 -16.13 19.36 10.71
N ILE A 217 -15.60 18.16 10.96
CA ILE A 217 -16.36 17.05 11.53
C ILE A 217 -16.14 17.06 13.05
N ARG A 218 -17.22 17.24 13.82
CA ARG A 218 -17.14 17.21 15.28
C ARG A 218 -16.86 15.78 15.77
N LYS A 219 -15.95 15.61 16.73
CA LYS A 219 -15.58 14.29 17.31
C LYS A 219 -16.79 13.43 17.72
N VAL A 220 -17.83 14.05 18.30
CA VAL A 220 -19.05 13.33 18.68
C VAL A 220 -19.75 12.70 17.48
N LYS A 221 -19.82 13.45 16.34
CA LYS A 221 -20.41 12.92 15.11
C LYS A 221 -19.54 11.81 14.52
N LEU A 222 -18.22 12.02 14.44
CA LEU A 222 -17.27 11.02 13.94
C LEU A 222 -17.39 9.70 14.72
N ASN A 223 -17.34 9.79 16.05
CA ASN A 223 -17.46 8.63 16.94
C ASN A 223 -18.82 7.91 16.83
N LYS A 224 -19.88 8.63 16.45
CA LYS A 224 -21.16 7.99 16.16
C LYS A 224 -21.16 7.32 14.79
N TRP A 225 -20.75 8.03 13.76
CA TRP A 225 -20.83 7.59 12.37
C TRP A 225 -19.96 6.37 12.06
N LYS A 226 -18.75 6.29 12.63
CA LYS A 226 -17.83 5.20 12.35
C LYS A 226 -18.31 3.82 12.83
N TYR A 227 -19.22 3.77 13.82
CA TYR A 227 -19.81 2.52 14.33
C TYR A 227 -21.14 2.16 13.68
N LEU A 228 -21.80 3.09 13.02
CA LEU A 228 -23.07 2.86 12.33
C LEU A 228 -22.80 2.40 10.89
N LYS A 229 -23.75 1.66 10.31
CA LYS A 229 -23.71 1.36 8.89
C LYS A 229 -23.93 2.64 8.07
N PRO A 230 -23.27 2.81 6.91
CA PRO A 230 -23.41 4.03 6.12
C PRO A 230 -24.86 4.38 5.77
N GLU A 231 -25.70 3.38 5.50
CA GLU A 231 -27.09 3.52 5.13
C GLU A 231 -27.94 4.20 6.22
N GLU A 232 -27.47 4.16 7.49
CA GLU A 232 -28.18 4.71 8.62
C GLU A 232 -27.98 6.23 8.80
N TRP A 233 -26.92 6.80 8.18
CA TRP A 233 -26.57 8.19 8.44
C TRP A 233 -26.08 8.98 7.23
N VAL A 234 -25.63 8.31 6.14
CA VAL A 234 -25.20 8.98 4.92
C VAL A 234 -26.43 9.44 4.14
N SER A 235 -26.58 10.74 3.94
CA SER A 235 -27.73 11.31 3.22
C SER A 235 -27.38 12.67 2.61
N GLY A 236 -28.16 13.08 1.61
CA GLY A 236 -28.03 14.40 1.00
C GLY A 236 -26.67 14.68 0.40
N GLU A 237 -26.17 15.89 0.61
CA GLU A 237 -24.93 16.39 0.02
C GLU A 237 -23.68 15.59 0.44
N MET A 238 -23.67 14.97 1.64
CA MET A 238 -22.52 14.20 2.08
C MET A 238 -22.42 12.83 1.40
N SER A 239 -23.46 12.38 0.72
CA SER A 239 -23.46 11.09 -0.01
C SER A 239 -22.38 11.07 -1.10
N ALA A 240 -22.24 12.14 -1.86
CA ALA A 240 -21.21 12.27 -2.90
C ALA A 240 -19.80 12.18 -2.30
N GLY A 241 -19.55 12.89 -1.19
CA GLY A 241 -18.27 12.84 -0.49
C GLY A 241 -17.97 11.46 0.08
N TYR A 242 -18.98 10.76 0.62
CA TYR A 242 -18.81 9.41 1.11
C TYR A 242 -18.48 8.40 -0.01
N VAL A 243 -19.20 8.45 -1.12
CA VAL A 243 -18.95 7.58 -2.29
C VAL A 243 -17.55 7.83 -2.84
N ARG A 244 -17.18 9.11 -3.06
CA ARG A 244 -15.82 9.50 -3.48
C ARG A 244 -14.76 8.87 -2.57
N ASN A 245 -14.83 9.12 -1.26
CA ASN A 245 -13.83 8.65 -0.32
C ASN A 245 -13.82 7.12 -0.20
N SER A 246 -14.99 6.49 -0.17
CA SER A 246 -15.08 5.02 -0.17
C SER A 246 -14.41 4.41 -1.41
N THR A 247 -14.62 5.01 -2.57
CA THR A 247 -14.00 4.51 -3.81
C THR A 247 -12.47 4.68 -3.79
N LEU A 248 -11.95 5.76 -3.20
CA LEU A 248 -10.51 6.06 -3.22
C LEU A 248 -9.72 5.36 -2.12
N VAL A 249 -10.34 5.12 -0.95
CA VAL A 249 -9.65 4.64 0.27
C VAL A 249 -9.84 3.15 0.49
N ASP A 250 -11.02 2.59 0.13
CA ASP A 250 -11.30 1.17 0.32
C ASP A 250 -10.61 0.33 -0.74
N LEU A 251 -9.60 -0.43 -0.34
CA LEU A 251 -8.78 -1.26 -1.23
C LEU A 251 -9.58 -2.38 -1.92
N THR A 252 -10.77 -2.72 -1.42
CA THR A 252 -11.67 -3.66 -2.12
C THR A 252 -12.25 -3.08 -3.40
N LYS A 253 -12.18 -1.75 -3.58
CA LYS A 253 -12.70 -1.01 -4.74
C LYS A 253 -11.71 -0.90 -5.90
N THR A 254 -10.53 -1.50 -5.79
CA THR A 254 -9.63 -1.65 -6.95
C THR A 254 -10.38 -2.27 -8.11
N PRO A 255 -10.35 -1.67 -9.32
CA PRO A 255 -11.07 -2.19 -10.49
C PRO A 255 -10.70 -3.65 -10.79
N GLU A 256 -11.70 -4.45 -11.21
CA GLU A 256 -11.52 -5.89 -11.43
C GLU A 256 -10.51 -6.19 -12.55
N ASP A 257 -10.48 -5.40 -13.62
CA ASP A 257 -9.49 -5.53 -14.69
C ASP A 257 -8.04 -5.36 -14.19
N ILE A 258 -7.84 -4.47 -13.21
CA ILE A 258 -6.54 -4.29 -12.54
C ILE A 258 -6.25 -5.48 -11.64
N LYS A 259 -7.22 -5.95 -10.83
CA LYS A 259 -7.05 -7.13 -9.98
C LYS A 259 -6.71 -8.38 -10.79
N ASP A 260 -7.41 -8.60 -11.89
CA ASP A 260 -7.14 -9.72 -12.80
C ASP A 260 -5.72 -9.65 -13.37
N CYS A 261 -5.28 -8.46 -13.81
CA CYS A 261 -3.92 -8.24 -14.28
C CYS A 261 -2.89 -8.51 -13.18
N LEU A 262 -3.15 -8.04 -11.95
CA LEU A 262 -2.28 -8.27 -10.79
C LEU A 262 -2.16 -9.76 -10.45
N LEU A 263 -3.25 -10.50 -10.44
CA LEU A 263 -3.24 -11.93 -10.14
C LEU A 263 -2.58 -12.76 -11.25
N TYR A 264 -2.71 -12.34 -12.51
CA TYR A 264 -2.03 -13.00 -13.62
C TYR A 264 -0.51 -12.77 -13.61
N THR A 265 -0.06 -11.60 -13.20
CA THR A 265 1.37 -11.25 -13.12
C THR A 265 2.03 -11.68 -11.82
N SER A 266 1.24 -12.01 -10.81
CA SER A 266 1.76 -12.48 -9.53
C SER A 266 2.28 -13.91 -9.65
N PRO A 267 3.48 -14.23 -9.13
CA PRO A 267 3.92 -15.61 -9.06
C PRO A 267 2.96 -16.39 -8.17
N SER A 268 2.32 -17.40 -8.73
CA SER A 268 1.58 -18.36 -7.91
C SER A 268 2.56 -19.02 -6.94
N PRO A 269 2.23 -19.17 -5.65
CA PRO A 269 3.07 -19.92 -4.71
C PRO A 269 3.40 -21.35 -5.20
N ARG A 270 2.54 -21.91 -6.07
CA ARG A 270 2.76 -23.22 -6.70
C ARG A 270 3.74 -23.20 -7.88
N ASP A 271 3.82 -22.10 -8.63
CA ASP A 271 4.72 -21.98 -9.79
C ASP A 271 6.18 -21.79 -9.36
N ALA A 272 6.42 -21.15 -8.23
CA ALA A 272 7.76 -21.00 -7.67
C ALA A 272 8.39 -22.33 -7.23
N THR A 273 7.59 -23.33 -6.86
CA THR A 273 8.09 -24.67 -6.54
C THR A 273 8.40 -25.51 -7.78
N LEU A 274 7.71 -25.28 -8.89
CA LEU A 274 7.94 -25.99 -10.15
C LEU A 274 9.18 -25.49 -10.90
N SER A 275 9.50 -24.19 -10.80
CA SER A 275 10.68 -23.60 -11.45
C SER A 275 12.02 -23.95 -10.76
N ARG A 276 11.99 -24.56 -9.56
CA ARG A 276 13.19 -24.97 -8.79
C ARG A 276 13.54 -26.44 -8.92
N MET A 277 12.84 -27.23 -9.73
CA MET A 277 13.29 -28.59 -10.03
C MET A 277 14.51 -28.52 -10.96
N PRO A 278 15.71 -28.98 -10.54
CA PRO A 278 16.83 -29.09 -11.46
C PRO A 278 16.40 -30.06 -12.58
N SER A 279 16.57 -29.61 -13.83
CA SER A 279 16.43 -30.50 -14.96
C SER A 279 17.43 -31.63 -14.76
N SER A 280 16.92 -32.80 -14.41
CA SER A 280 17.72 -34.01 -14.38
C SER A 280 18.19 -34.29 -15.78
N ALA A 281 19.46 -34.02 -16.04
CA ALA A 281 20.22 -34.57 -17.13
C ALA A 281 20.73 -35.95 -16.75
#